data_5233e20cbca18269d7c060c9abd3d4c5
#
_entry.id   5233e20cbca18269d7c060c9abd3d4c5
#
_cell.length_a   1.000
_cell.length_b   1.000
_cell.length_c   1.000
_cell.angle_alpha   90.00
_cell.angle_beta   90.00
_cell.angle_gamma   90.00
#
_symmetry.space_group_name_H-M   'P 1'
#
loop_
_entity.id
_entity.type
_entity.pdbx_description
1 polymer ?
#
loop_
_entity_poly.entity_id
_entity_poly.type
_entity_poly.pdbx_seq_one_letter_code
_entity_poly.pdbx_strand_id
1 'polypeptide(L)'
;MYYLWVDNILFSVQHMTIQKFLIPDGIEYYDNNQALLFENIRSSVLNIFKRYKYKLVITPIIDSVNNLTSLNGDKLKNSIVSATNTKGLGVRTDITPQIARLDYQSYSNNKSYKYSYMGDIYRETSSIFDRNNPYQVGAEYFGNVSDDVDIEMLKMCIKILSLSKTKKILLDLSDASFVHKYINSLKISNNNILKLINLINLKSHDEIKLFFKEKRISNNKFQELSDLMSLDGPYTDSRKLKSFINKYNHYSDINIKSLSRISRDIKKINNIEVSIDLCSIKSVDYESAFNYCFYVENLRKPIATGGRYDAYTYDDNVTRNATGFSIDLKDIITVYEK
;
A
#
# COMPACT_ATOMS: atom_id res chain seq x y z
N MET A 1 -44.65 33.18 34.10
CA MET A 1 -44.44 33.29 32.62
C MET A 1 -42.97 33.38 32.23
N TYR A 2 -42.09 33.78 33.12
CA TYR A 2 -40.63 33.87 32.84
C TYR A 2 -39.91 32.52 32.90
N TYR A 3 -40.39 31.56 33.68
CA TYR A 3 -39.72 30.24 33.87
C TYR A 3 -39.91 29.28 32.68
N LEU A 4 -41.04 29.35 31.98
CA LEU A 4 -41.28 28.47 30.81
C LEU A 4 -40.45 28.86 29.58
N TRP A 5 -39.98 30.10 29.52
CA TRP A 5 -39.13 30.56 28.42
C TRP A 5 -37.68 30.17 28.58
N VAL A 6 -37.21 30.13 29.84
CA VAL A 6 -35.81 29.73 30.14
C VAL A 6 -35.61 28.23 29.93
N ASP A 7 -36.60 27.42 30.33
CA ASP A 7 -36.50 25.96 30.15
C ASP A 7 -36.56 25.55 28.66
N ASN A 8 -37.37 26.21 27.84
CA ASN A 8 -37.42 25.92 26.41
C ASN A 8 -36.19 26.39 25.65
N ILE A 9 -35.53 27.48 26.06
CA ILE A 9 -34.27 27.94 25.46
C ILE A 9 -33.12 27.02 25.88
N LEU A 10 -33.07 26.59 27.14
CA LEU A 10 -32.06 25.63 27.63
C LEU A 10 -32.21 24.24 26.96
N PHE A 11 -33.45 23.77 26.79
CA PHE A 11 -33.72 22.50 26.12
C PHE A 11 -33.36 22.53 24.62
N SER A 12 -33.65 23.62 23.93
CA SER A 12 -33.26 23.78 22.52
C SER A 12 -31.77 23.96 22.35
N VAL A 13 -31.09 24.65 23.27
CA VAL A 13 -29.63 24.80 23.27
C VAL A 13 -28.93 23.46 23.59
N GLN A 14 -29.45 22.67 24.55
CA GLN A 14 -28.91 21.36 24.84
C GLN A 14 -29.09 20.37 23.67
N HIS A 15 -30.25 20.35 23.00
CA HIS A 15 -30.47 19.51 21.83
C HIS A 15 -29.61 19.91 20.62
N MET A 16 -29.49 21.24 20.38
CA MET A 16 -28.56 21.74 19.35
C MET A 16 -27.09 21.47 19.67
N THR A 17 -26.70 21.38 20.95
CA THR A 17 -25.33 21.15 21.36
C THR A 17 -24.91 19.69 21.11
N ILE A 18 -25.78 18.72 21.39
CA ILE A 18 -25.49 17.30 21.22
C ILE A 18 -25.30 16.93 19.71
N GLN A 19 -26.12 17.47 18.82
CA GLN A 19 -25.96 17.22 17.37
C GLN A 19 -24.73 17.93 16.76
N LYS A 20 -24.22 18.99 17.39
CA LYS A 20 -23.11 19.81 16.86
C LYS A 20 -21.72 19.21 17.07
N PHE A 21 -21.56 18.22 17.96
CA PHE A 21 -20.26 17.67 18.35
C PHE A 21 -20.10 16.19 18.01
N LEU A 22 -20.94 15.65 17.10
CA LEU A 22 -20.73 14.30 16.59
C LEU A 22 -19.50 14.29 15.69
N ILE A 23 -18.59 13.39 16.00
CA ILE A 23 -17.43 13.10 15.16
C ILE A 23 -17.95 12.33 13.93
N PRO A 24 -17.66 12.78 12.70
CA PRO A 24 -18.03 12.03 11.51
C PRO A 24 -17.43 10.61 11.51
N ASP A 25 -18.16 9.67 10.93
CA ASP A 25 -17.69 8.29 10.79
C ASP A 25 -16.33 8.24 10.06
N GLY A 26 -15.44 7.39 10.56
CA GLY A 26 -14.10 7.22 10.01
C GLY A 26 -13.12 8.36 10.31
N ILE A 27 -13.53 9.39 11.09
CA ILE A 27 -12.65 10.47 11.55
C ILE A 27 -12.28 10.21 13.01
N GLU A 28 -10.99 10.27 13.32
CA GLU A 28 -10.46 10.06 14.65
C GLU A 28 -9.88 11.33 15.25
N TYR A 29 -10.16 11.55 16.53
CA TYR A 29 -9.51 12.55 17.39
C TYR A 29 -8.58 11.85 18.35
N TYR A 30 -7.53 12.53 18.74
CA TYR A 30 -6.61 12.06 19.77
C TYR A 30 -6.75 12.92 21.02
N ASP A 31 -6.87 12.27 22.18
CA ASP A 31 -6.75 12.92 23.47
C ASP A 31 -5.30 13.35 23.75
N ASN A 32 -5.05 13.96 24.91
CA ASN A 32 -3.73 14.44 25.28
C ASN A 32 -2.67 13.31 25.30
N ASN A 33 -3.01 12.14 25.84
CA ASN A 33 -2.05 11.03 25.97
C ASN A 33 -1.71 10.43 24.60
N GLN A 34 -2.73 10.24 23.78
CA GLN A 34 -2.58 9.76 22.40
C GLN A 34 -1.79 10.76 21.55
N ALA A 35 -2.04 12.06 21.69
CA ALA A 35 -1.32 13.11 20.96
C ALA A 35 0.17 13.16 21.36
N LEU A 36 0.49 13.02 22.66
CA LEU A 36 1.88 12.94 23.12
C LEU A 36 2.59 11.67 22.59
N LEU A 37 1.90 10.52 22.61
CA LEU A 37 2.43 9.28 22.04
C LEU A 37 2.67 9.42 20.54
N PHE A 38 1.71 10.03 19.82
CA PHE A 38 1.82 10.32 18.41
C PHE A 38 3.08 11.13 18.08
N GLU A 39 3.32 12.24 18.78
CA GLU A 39 4.50 13.10 18.55
C GLU A 39 5.81 12.38 18.87
N ASN A 40 5.85 11.56 19.90
CA ASN A 40 7.03 10.77 20.27
C ASN A 40 7.36 9.74 19.17
N ILE A 41 6.35 9.03 18.66
CA ILE A 41 6.52 8.06 17.56
C ILE A 41 6.91 8.79 16.28
N ARG A 42 6.23 9.89 15.92
CA ARG A 42 6.54 10.71 14.74
C ARG A 42 7.99 11.21 14.76
N SER A 43 8.46 11.70 15.90
CA SER A 43 9.86 12.12 16.08
C SER A 43 10.83 10.95 15.90
N SER A 44 10.49 9.77 16.43
CA SER A 44 11.29 8.54 16.28
C SER A 44 11.37 8.10 14.82
N VAL A 45 10.27 8.15 14.08
CA VAL A 45 10.23 7.86 12.62
C VAL A 45 11.13 8.84 11.85
N LEU A 46 11.05 10.13 12.16
CA LEU A 46 11.91 11.14 11.53
C LEU A 46 13.41 10.84 11.76
N ASN A 47 13.78 10.40 12.97
CA ASN A 47 15.14 10.02 13.28
C ASN A 47 15.57 8.75 12.51
N ILE A 48 14.68 7.82 12.27
CA ILE A 48 14.94 6.65 11.42
C ILE A 48 15.21 7.12 9.98
N PHE A 49 14.38 7.96 9.38
CA PHE A 49 14.61 8.49 8.03
C PHE A 49 15.96 9.22 7.90
N LYS A 50 16.31 10.05 8.89
CA LYS A 50 17.62 10.75 8.92
C LYS A 50 18.81 9.77 8.91
N ARG A 51 18.73 8.68 9.71
CA ARG A 51 19.78 7.64 9.76
C ARG A 51 19.96 6.92 8.43
N TYR A 52 18.89 6.73 7.67
CA TYR A 52 18.92 6.15 6.33
C TYR A 52 19.19 7.18 5.23
N LYS A 53 19.42 8.46 5.60
CA LYS A 53 19.73 9.59 4.71
C LYS A 53 18.59 9.91 3.73
N TYR A 54 17.34 9.70 4.14
CA TYR A 54 16.17 10.16 3.41
C TYR A 54 15.84 11.60 3.79
N LYS A 55 15.69 12.45 2.77
CA LYS A 55 15.41 13.90 2.94
C LYS A 55 13.92 14.07 3.18
N LEU A 56 13.57 14.69 4.32
CA LEU A 56 12.17 15.00 4.61
C LEU A 56 11.67 16.08 3.64
N VAL A 57 10.51 15.83 3.07
CA VAL A 57 9.77 16.74 2.20
C VAL A 57 8.38 16.96 2.77
N ILE A 58 7.90 18.18 2.70
CA ILE A 58 6.53 18.57 3.06
C ILE A 58 5.82 19.01 1.78
N THR A 59 4.73 18.34 1.45
CA THR A 59 3.90 18.63 0.28
C THR A 59 2.55 19.21 0.72
N PRO A 60 1.87 20.02 -0.12
CA PRO A 60 0.59 20.61 0.24
C PRO A 60 -0.50 19.56 0.38
N ILE A 61 -1.44 19.79 1.31
CA ILE A 61 -2.60 18.90 1.49
C ILE A 61 -3.62 19.04 0.35
N ILE A 62 -3.68 20.21 -0.29
CA ILE A 62 -4.56 20.50 -1.41
C ILE A 62 -3.70 20.68 -2.66
N ASP A 63 -4.10 20.02 -3.75
CA ASP A 63 -3.44 20.12 -5.06
C ASP A 63 -4.48 19.95 -6.18
N SER A 64 -4.05 20.12 -7.45
CA SER A 64 -4.94 19.82 -8.56
C SER A 64 -5.25 18.32 -8.63
N VAL A 65 -6.50 17.98 -8.94
CA VAL A 65 -6.96 16.59 -9.05
C VAL A 65 -6.09 15.82 -10.05
N ASN A 66 -5.70 16.44 -11.16
CA ASN A 66 -4.83 15.81 -12.15
C ASN A 66 -3.46 15.43 -11.59
N ASN A 67 -2.87 16.28 -10.73
CA ASN A 67 -1.60 15.99 -10.07
C ASN A 67 -1.74 14.86 -9.04
N LEU A 68 -2.86 14.83 -8.30
CA LEU A 68 -3.12 13.83 -7.27
C LEU A 68 -3.39 12.44 -7.85
N THR A 69 -3.82 12.36 -9.11
CA THR A 69 -4.14 11.09 -9.79
C THR A 69 -3.06 10.63 -10.77
N SER A 70 -1.96 11.37 -10.92
CA SER A 70 -0.96 11.15 -11.95
C SER A 70 -0.31 9.76 -11.95
N LEU A 71 -0.18 9.11 -10.79
CA LEU A 71 0.38 7.75 -10.67
C LEU A 71 -0.69 6.65 -10.60
N ASN A 72 -1.90 6.97 -10.15
CA ASN A 72 -2.89 5.97 -9.77
C ASN A 72 -4.09 5.90 -10.74
N GLY A 73 -4.03 6.63 -11.85
CA GLY A 73 -5.08 6.66 -12.86
C GLY A 73 -6.45 7.07 -12.31
N ASP A 74 -7.52 6.61 -12.96
CA ASP A 74 -8.90 7.00 -12.61
C ASP A 74 -9.43 6.38 -11.30
N LYS A 75 -8.75 5.38 -10.74
CA LYS A 75 -9.21 4.71 -9.50
C LYS A 75 -9.30 5.65 -8.30
N LEU A 76 -8.35 6.58 -8.16
CA LEU A 76 -8.35 7.53 -7.04
C LEU A 76 -9.20 8.78 -7.30
N LYS A 77 -9.61 9.05 -8.54
CA LYS A 77 -10.48 10.21 -8.83
C LYS A 77 -11.76 10.19 -8.02
N ASN A 78 -12.37 9.03 -7.83
CA ASN A 78 -13.62 8.87 -7.12
C ASN A 78 -13.48 8.99 -5.59
N SER A 79 -12.28 8.84 -5.06
CA SER A 79 -11.99 8.97 -3.62
C SER A 79 -11.42 10.35 -3.23
N ILE A 80 -11.16 11.22 -4.21
CA ILE A 80 -10.69 12.58 -3.96
C ILE A 80 -11.86 13.47 -3.58
N VAL A 81 -11.81 14.01 -2.38
CA VAL A 81 -12.77 15.01 -1.93
C VAL A 81 -12.40 16.38 -2.51
N SER A 82 -13.36 17.01 -3.15
CA SER A 82 -13.20 18.38 -3.65
C SER A 82 -12.95 19.34 -2.48
N ALA A 83 -11.85 20.08 -2.54
CA ALA A 83 -11.44 20.97 -1.45
C ALA A 83 -12.31 22.23 -1.35
N THR A 84 -12.97 22.63 -2.44
CA THR A 84 -13.79 23.84 -2.51
C THR A 84 -14.79 23.73 -3.66
N ASN A 85 -15.68 24.73 -3.81
CA ASN A 85 -16.51 24.91 -5.00
C ASN A 85 -15.70 25.20 -6.29
N THR A 86 -14.38 25.35 -6.18
CA THR A 86 -13.46 25.53 -7.31
C THR A 86 -13.18 24.17 -7.96
N LYS A 87 -13.62 24.02 -9.20
CA LYS A 87 -13.38 22.81 -10.00
C LYS A 87 -11.86 22.56 -10.13
N GLY A 88 -11.46 21.34 -9.86
CA GLY A 88 -10.09 20.86 -10.15
C GLY A 88 -9.11 20.87 -8.97
N LEU A 89 -9.50 21.33 -7.78
CA LEU A 89 -8.70 21.17 -6.56
C LEU A 89 -9.30 20.09 -5.65
N GLY A 90 -8.43 19.25 -5.08
CA GLY A 90 -8.82 18.18 -4.18
C GLY A 90 -7.89 18.03 -2.99
N VAL A 91 -8.37 17.35 -1.96
CA VAL A 91 -7.56 16.92 -0.83
C VAL A 91 -6.81 15.65 -1.23
N ARG A 92 -5.51 15.58 -0.93
CA ARG A 92 -4.70 14.42 -1.28
C ARG A 92 -5.17 13.15 -0.58
N THR A 93 -5.21 12.06 -1.34
CA THR A 93 -5.50 10.70 -0.86
C THR A 93 -4.23 9.87 -0.65
N ASP A 94 -3.09 10.35 -1.19
CA ASP A 94 -1.76 9.74 -1.12
C ASP A 94 -0.71 10.85 -1.34
N ILE A 95 0.44 10.72 -0.66
CA ILE A 95 1.55 11.67 -0.79
C ILE A 95 2.52 11.26 -1.91
N THR A 96 2.64 9.97 -2.22
CA THR A 96 3.57 9.43 -3.22
C THR A 96 3.52 10.14 -4.58
N PRO A 97 2.33 10.47 -5.17
CA PRO A 97 2.27 11.20 -6.45
C PRO A 97 2.93 12.59 -6.39
N GLN A 98 2.81 13.27 -5.24
CA GLN A 98 3.43 14.59 -5.07
C GLN A 98 4.96 14.48 -4.94
N ILE A 99 5.46 13.39 -4.31
CA ILE A 99 6.91 13.13 -4.22
C ILE A 99 7.48 12.77 -5.60
N ALA A 100 6.78 11.96 -6.39
CA ALA A 100 7.19 11.64 -7.76
C ALA A 100 7.27 12.89 -8.63
N ARG A 101 6.32 13.82 -8.50
CA ARG A 101 6.37 15.11 -9.19
C ARG A 101 7.56 15.96 -8.75
N LEU A 102 7.90 15.95 -7.45
CA LEU A 102 9.08 16.65 -6.95
C LEU A 102 10.37 16.06 -7.54
N ASP A 103 10.48 14.72 -7.61
CA ASP A 103 11.61 14.05 -8.26
C ASP A 103 11.69 14.44 -9.73
N TYR A 104 10.54 14.45 -10.44
CA TYR A 104 10.44 14.89 -11.84
C TYR A 104 11.02 16.31 -12.04
N GLN A 105 10.64 17.25 -11.18
CA GLN A 105 11.13 18.64 -11.25
C GLN A 105 12.62 18.78 -10.89
N SER A 106 13.13 17.87 -10.07
CA SER A 106 14.52 17.88 -9.59
C SER A 106 15.44 16.96 -10.40
N TYR A 107 14.88 16.24 -11.37
CA TYR A 107 15.62 15.24 -12.14
C TYR A 107 16.80 15.84 -12.88
N SER A 108 17.97 15.33 -12.63
CA SER A 108 19.17 15.61 -13.39
C SER A 108 19.91 14.29 -13.66
N ASN A 109 19.98 13.91 -14.92
CA ASN A 109 20.81 12.85 -15.50
C ASN A 109 21.15 11.68 -14.54
N ASN A 110 20.27 10.69 -14.46
CA ASN A 110 20.46 9.38 -13.79
C ASN A 110 20.85 9.41 -12.30
N LYS A 111 20.74 10.53 -11.59
CA LYS A 111 20.97 10.57 -10.15
C LYS A 111 19.83 9.88 -9.40
N SER A 112 20.20 9.15 -8.34
CA SER A 112 19.24 8.61 -7.39
C SER A 112 18.90 9.61 -6.31
N TYR A 113 17.63 9.65 -5.92
CA TYR A 113 17.12 10.52 -4.86
C TYR A 113 16.40 9.72 -3.79
N LYS A 114 16.51 10.16 -2.54
CA LYS A 114 15.92 9.56 -1.36
C LYS A 114 15.04 10.60 -0.66
N TYR A 115 13.73 10.39 -0.68
CA TYR A 115 12.77 11.27 -0.03
C TYR A 115 12.00 10.52 1.05
N SER A 116 11.67 11.24 2.11
CA SER A 116 10.72 10.79 3.13
C SER A 116 9.64 11.84 3.32
N TYR A 117 8.48 11.42 3.76
CA TYR A 117 7.34 12.30 3.97
C TYR A 117 6.53 11.89 5.19
N MET A 118 5.82 12.87 5.75
CA MET A 118 4.86 12.69 6.82
C MET A 118 3.74 13.72 6.65
N GLY A 119 2.49 13.29 6.74
CA GLY A 119 1.38 14.23 6.66
C GLY A 119 0.01 13.57 6.62
N ASP A 120 -0.98 14.40 6.90
CA ASP A 120 -2.38 14.00 6.78
C ASP A 120 -2.75 13.75 5.34
N ILE A 121 -3.58 12.75 5.14
CA ILE A 121 -4.31 12.48 3.91
C ILE A 121 -5.79 12.30 4.24
N TYR A 122 -6.65 12.43 3.25
CA TYR A 122 -8.05 12.05 3.39
C TYR A 122 -8.41 11.04 2.31
N ARG A 123 -8.95 9.90 2.74
CA ARG A 123 -9.34 8.83 1.84
C ARG A 123 -10.69 8.29 2.26
N GLU A 124 -11.70 8.54 1.47
CA GLU A 124 -13.01 7.92 1.71
C GLU A 124 -12.89 6.41 1.58
N THR A 125 -13.35 5.69 2.59
CA THR A 125 -13.31 4.23 2.63
C THR A 125 -14.65 3.66 3.07
N SER A 126 -15.03 2.54 2.47
CA SER A 126 -16.18 1.74 2.88
C SER A 126 -15.83 0.66 3.90
N SER A 127 -14.55 0.46 4.19
CA SER A 127 -14.07 -0.52 5.15
C SER A 127 -14.22 -0.01 6.57
N ILE A 128 -14.86 -0.79 7.43
CA ILE A 128 -14.97 -0.51 8.88
C ILE A 128 -13.63 -0.62 9.63
N PHE A 129 -12.60 -1.14 8.99
CA PHE A 129 -11.26 -1.29 9.56
C PHE A 129 -10.33 -0.14 9.19
N ASP A 130 -10.74 0.71 8.25
CA ASP A 130 -9.98 1.84 7.78
C ASP A 130 -10.53 3.15 8.34
N ARG A 131 -9.66 4.16 8.46
CA ARG A 131 -10.03 5.52 8.80
C ARG A 131 -9.96 6.41 7.57
N ASN A 132 -10.78 7.45 7.56
CA ASN A 132 -10.81 8.42 6.46
C ASN A 132 -9.69 9.47 6.59
N ASN A 133 -9.13 9.66 7.80
CA ASN A 133 -8.06 10.62 8.08
C ASN A 133 -6.76 9.97 8.58
N PRO A 134 -6.11 9.08 7.79
CA PRO A 134 -4.82 8.53 8.16
C PRO A 134 -3.74 9.61 8.17
N TYR A 135 -2.71 9.40 9.01
CA TYR A 135 -1.47 10.18 8.95
C TYR A 135 -0.40 9.35 8.26
N GLN A 136 -0.22 9.61 6.97
CA GLN A 136 0.70 8.83 6.15
C GLN A 136 2.15 9.23 6.41
N VAL A 137 2.98 8.22 6.70
CA VAL A 137 4.44 8.35 6.72
C VAL A 137 5.03 7.37 5.72
N GLY A 138 6.09 7.79 5.01
CA GLY A 138 6.70 6.92 4.02
C GLY A 138 8.04 7.41 3.52
N ALA A 139 8.65 6.58 2.70
CA ALA A 139 9.93 6.86 2.06
C ALA A 139 9.92 6.34 0.63
N GLU A 140 10.54 7.11 -0.27
CA GLU A 140 10.63 6.82 -1.70
C GLU A 140 12.09 6.94 -2.16
N TYR A 141 12.54 5.95 -2.90
CA TYR A 141 13.80 5.95 -3.62
C TYR A 141 13.52 6.01 -5.11
N PHE A 142 14.10 7.00 -5.79
CA PHE A 142 14.01 7.16 -7.23
C PHE A 142 15.37 6.93 -7.87
N GLY A 143 15.43 6.14 -8.93
CA GLY A 143 16.64 5.87 -9.67
C GLY A 143 16.85 4.40 -10.00
N ASN A 144 18.11 3.96 -9.98
CA ASN A 144 18.44 2.57 -10.25
C ASN A 144 18.05 1.67 -9.06
N VAL A 145 16.84 1.13 -9.12
CA VAL A 145 16.30 0.24 -8.08
C VAL A 145 16.99 -1.11 -8.15
N SER A 146 17.47 -1.60 -7.00
CA SER A 146 18.13 -2.90 -6.86
C SER A 146 17.62 -3.64 -5.62
N ASP A 147 17.93 -4.94 -5.50
CA ASP A 147 17.59 -5.73 -4.32
C ASP A 147 18.14 -5.12 -3.01
N ASP A 148 19.30 -4.47 -3.07
CA ASP A 148 19.89 -3.80 -1.89
C ASP A 148 19.05 -2.62 -1.43
N VAL A 149 18.48 -1.87 -2.38
CA VAL A 149 17.57 -0.76 -2.09
C VAL A 149 16.26 -1.28 -1.50
N ASP A 150 15.69 -2.36 -2.04
CA ASP A 150 14.47 -2.96 -1.47
C ASP A 150 14.72 -3.50 -0.06
N ILE A 151 15.86 -4.16 0.17
CA ILE A 151 16.25 -4.64 1.50
C ILE A 151 16.43 -3.45 2.47
N GLU A 152 16.98 -2.32 2.01
CA GLU A 152 17.07 -1.08 2.80
C GLU A 152 15.67 -0.57 3.18
N MET A 153 14.73 -0.50 2.20
CA MET A 153 13.34 -0.10 2.41
C MET A 153 12.64 -0.99 3.42
N LEU A 154 12.71 -2.30 3.23
CA LEU A 154 12.12 -3.28 4.14
C LEU A 154 12.68 -3.16 5.56
N LYS A 155 14.00 -3.04 5.71
CA LYS A 155 14.64 -2.87 7.03
C LYS A 155 14.23 -1.56 7.71
N MET A 156 14.09 -0.49 6.96
CA MET A 156 13.63 0.81 7.46
C MET A 156 12.18 0.72 7.91
N CYS A 157 11.31 0.11 7.10
CA CYS A 157 9.91 -0.13 7.44
C CYS A 157 9.79 -0.97 8.72
N ILE A 158 10.51 -2.10 8.84
CA ILE A 158 10.54 -2.95 10.03
C ILE A 158 10.95 -2.17 11.28
N LYS A 159 11.95 -1.29 11.19
CA LYS A 159 12.36 -0.45 12.33
C LYS A 159 11.25 0.51 12.76
N ILE A 160 10.50 1.07 11.82
CA ILE A 160 9.35 1.92 12.13
C ILE A 160 8.23 1.10 12.78
N LEU A 161 7.91 -0.08 12.22
CA LEU A 161 6.89 -0.96 12.78
C LEU A 161 7.24 -1.45 14.19
N SER A 162 8.54 -1.63 14.49
CA SER A 162 9.00 -2.02 15.83
C SER A 162 8.71 -0.97 16.91
N LEU A 163 8.39 0.28 16.54
CA LEU A 163 7.95 1.32 17.47
C LEU A 163 6.58 1.00 18.08
N SER A 164 5.76 0.17 17.44
CA SER A 164 4.48 -0.30 17.97
C SER A 164 4.62 -1.33 19.10
N LYS A 165 5.85 -1.78 19.39
CA LYS A 165 6.16 -2.85 20.36
C LYS A 165 5.49 -4.20 20.05
N THR A 166 5.02 -4.40 18.82
CA THR A 166 4.46 -5.69 18.40
C THR A 166 5.48 -6.81 18.55
N LYS A 167 5.02 -7.98 18.99
CA LYS A 167 5.89 -9.15 19.21
C LYS A 167 6.25 -9.86 17.90
N LYS A 168 5.38 -9.76 16.90
CA LYS A 168 5.50 -10.50 15.64
C LYS A 168 5.08 -9.64 14.47
N ILE A 169 5.88 -9.64 13.43
CA ILE A 169 5.60 -8.97 12.18
C ILE A 169 5.61 -10.04 11.07
N LEU A 170 4.54 -10.12 10.30
CA LEU A 170 4.48 -10.91 9.09
C LEU A 170 4.77 -10.00 7.90
N LEU A 171 5.79 -10.32 7.13
CA LEU A 171 6.06 -9.72 5.83
C LEU A 171 5.58 -10.67 4.73
N ASP A 172 4.63 -10.20 3.94
CA ASP A 172 4.14 -10.89 2.76
C ASP A 172 4.77 -10.25 1.51
N LEU A 173 5.58 -11.02 0.79
CA LEU A 173 6.29 -10.60 -0.42
C LEU A 173 5.54 -11.12 -1.63
N SER A 174 5.39 -10.29 -2.63
CA SER A 174 4.71 -10.63 -3.87
C SER A 174 5.55 -10.26 -5.08
N ASP A 175 5.44 -11.07 -6.12
CA ASP A 175 5.96 -10.77 -7.45
C ASP A 175 4.86 -10.99 -8.48
N ALA A 176 4.20 -9.91 -8.85
CA ALA A 176 3.06 -9.92 -9.75
C ALA A 176 3.40 -10.39 -11.18
N SER A 177 4.69 -10.48 -11.55
CA SER A 177 5.10 -10.95 -12.88
C SER A 177 4.64 -12.38 -13.16
N PHE A 178 4.53 -13.23 -12.13
CA PHE A 178 4.02 -14.59 -12.28
C PHE A 178 2.56 -14.59 -12.74
N VAL A 179 1.70 -13.92 -12.00
CA VAL A 179 0.27 -13.91 -12.29
C VAL A 179 -0.05 -13.09 -13.55
N HIS A 180 0.66 -12.00 -13.83
CA HIS A 180 0.53 -11.27 -15.10
C HIS A 180 0.88 -12.14 -16.30
N LYS A 181 2.00 -12.87 -16.21
CA LYS A 181 2.40 -13.78 -17.28
C LYS A 181 1.38 -14.89 -17.49
N TYR A 182 0.83 -15.42 -16.40
CA TYR A 182 -0.26 -16.37 -16.45
C TYR A 182 -1.49 -15.79 -17.18
N ILE A 183 -1.99 -14.64 -16.73
CA ILE A 183 -3.18 -13.99 -17.28
C ILE A 183 -3.01 -13.70 -18.78
N ASN A 184 -1.85 -13.15 -19.19
CA ASN A 184 -1.56 -12.87 -20.59
C ASN A 184 -1.56 -14.14 -21.44
N SER A 185 -1.22 -15.29 -20.88
CA SER A 185 -1.25 -16.58 -21.57
C SER A 185 -2.66 -17.08 -21.89
N LEU A 186 -3.70 -16.56 -21.19
CA LEU A 186 -5.09 -16.99 -21.36
C LEU A 186 -5.77 -16.39 -22.59
N LYS A 187 -5.30 -15.24 -23.09
CA LYS A 187 -5.87 -14.52 -24.26
C LYS A 187 -7.39 -14.29 -24.14
N ILE A 188 -7.86 -13.91 -22.96
CA ILE A 188 -9.26 -13.58 -22.67
C ILE A 188 -9.49 -12.07 -22.70
N SER A 189 -10.75 -11.62 -22.81
CA SER A 189 -11.10 -10.19 -22.81
C SER A 189 -10.77 -9.48 -21.49
N ASN A 190 -10.55 -8.17 -21.53
CA ASN A 190 -10.22 -7.36 -20.35
C ASN A 190 -11.26 -7.49 -19.22
N ASN A 191 -12.55 -7.53 -19.53
CA ASN A 191 -13.59 -7.74 -18.53
C ASN A 191 -13.46 -9.11 -17.84
N ASN A 192 -13.09 -10.14 -18.57
CA ASN A 192 -12.85 -11.47 -18.00
C ASN A 192 -11.55 -11.50 -17.18
N ILE A 193 -10.52 -10.74 -17.58
CA ILE A 193 -9.29 -10.57 -16.81
C ILE A 193 -9.62 -9.95 -15.45
N LEU A 194 -10.35 -8.85 -15.40
CA LEU A 194 -10.73 -8.19 -14.15
C LEU A 194 -11.52 -9.11 -13.22
N LYS A 195 -12.49 -9.88 -13.78
CA LYS A 195 -13.23 -10.88 -13.00
C LYS A 195 -12.32 -11.96 -12.44
N LEU A 196 -11.41 -12.49 -13.26
CA LEU A 196 -10.46 -13.53 -12.83
C LEU A 196 -9.50 -13.02 -11.75
N ILE A 197 -8.95 -11.81 -11.90
CA ILE A 197 -8.10 -11.16 -10.90
C ILE A 197 -8.81 -11.06 -9.56
N ASN A 198 -10.08 -10.64 -9.56
CA ASN A 198 -10.87 -10.56 -8.34
C ASN A 198 -11.02 -11.94 -7.67
N LEU A 199 -11.33 -12.98 -8.44
CA LEU A 199 -11.44 -14.36 -7.94
C LEU A 199 -10.10 -14.89 -7.38
N ILE A 200 -8.99 -14.58 -8.04
CA ILE A 200 -7.64 -14.95 -7.58
C ILE A 200 -7.33 -14.25 -6.25
N ASN A 201 -7.57 -12.94 -6.14
CA ASN A 201 -7.33 -12.19 -4.92
C ASN A 201 -8.19 -12.68 -3.74
N LEU A 202 -9.42 -13.13 -4.01
CA LEU A 202 -10.30 -13.77 -3.02
C LEU A 202 -9.90 -15.23 -2.70
N LYS A 203 -8.96 -15.80 -3.45
CA LYS A 203 -8.53 -17.20 -3.36
C LYS A 203 -9.72 -18.18 -3.48
N SER A 204 -10.73 -17.83 -4.27
CA SER A 204 -11.98 -18.59 -4.47
C SER A 204 -11.79 -19.71 -5.48
N HIS A 205 -11.17 -20.82 -5.08
CA HIS A 205 -10.83 -21.95 -5.97
C HIS A 205 -12.05 -22.51 -6.73
N ASP A 206 -13.19 -22.68 -6.07
CA ASP A 206 -14.39 -23.22 -6.70
C ASP A 206 -14.98 -22.26 -7.74
N GLU A 207 -15.00 -20.97 -7.46
CA GLU A 207 -15.48 -19.95 -8.40
C GLU A 207 -14.52 -19.80 -9.59
N ILE A 208 -13.21 -19.90 -9.37
CA ILE A 208 -12.22 -19.95 -10.45
C ILE A 208 -12.50 -21.16 -11.36
N LYS A 209 -12.75 -22.34 -10.80
CA LYS A 209 -13.07 -23.54 -11.55
C LYS A 209 -14.34 -23.40 -12.38
N LEU A 210 -15.38 -22.79 -11.82
CA LEU A 210 -16.64 -22.48 -12.53
C LEU A 210 -16.40 -21.47 -13.66
N PHE A 211 -15.63 -20.40 -13.40
CA PHE A 211 -15.25 -19.40 -14.41
C PHE A 211 -14.52 -20.06 -15.58
N PHE A 212 -13.58 -20.97 -15.34
CA PHE A 212 -12.82 -21.68 -16.39
C PHE A 212 -13.75 -22.55 -17.23
N LYS A 213 -14.69 -23.25 -16.62
CA LYS A 213 -15.71 -24.05 -17.32
C LYS A 213 -16.60 -23.17 -18.20
N GLU A 214 -17.10 -22.05 -17.65
CA GLU A 214 -17.94 -21.07 -18.35
C GLU A 214 -17.24 -20.48 -19.57
N LYS A 215 -15.98 -20.10 -19.41
CA LYS A 215 -15.15 -19.49 -20.47
C LYS A 215 -14.45 -20.50 -21.36
N ARG A 216 -14.71 -21.81 -21.20
CA ARG A 216 -14.11 -22.92 -21.96
C ARG A 216 -12.56 -22.86 -21.95
N ILE A 217 -11.97 -22.42 -20.84
CA ILE A 217 -10.53 -22.43 -20.65
C ILE A 217 -10.09 -23.85 -20.29
N SER A 218 -8.97 -24.31 -20.83
CA SER A 218 -8.51 -25.69 -20.66
C SER A 218 -8.20 -26.04 -19.19
N ASN A 219 -8.42 -27.31 -18.84
CA ASN A 219 -8.09 -27.81 -17.50
C ASN A 219 -6.59 -27.69 -17.17
N ASN A 220 -5.71 -27.75 -18.17
CA ASN A 220 -4.28 -27.55 -17.98
C ASN A 220 -3.98 -26.12 -17.47
N LYS A 221 -4.70 -25.11 -17.99
CA LYS A 221 -4.57 -23.73 -17.51
C LYS A 221 -5.11 -23.55 -16.10
N PHE A 222 -6.19 -24.25 -15.75
CA PHE A 222 -6.67 -24.26 -14.37
C PHE A 222 -5.65 -24.90 -13.42
N GLN A 223 -5.05 -26.04 -13.82
CA GLN A 223 -4.02 -26.71 -13.02
C GLN A 223 -2.78 -25.85 -12.84
N GLU A 224 -2.34 -25.13 -13.91
CA GLU A 224 -1.23 -24.18 -13.83
C GLU A 224 -1.49 -23.07 -12.81
N LEU A 225 -2.70 -22.46 -12.80
CA LEU A 225 -3.07 -21.46 -11.80
C LEU A 225 -3.14 -22.06 -10.38
N SER A 226 -3.73 -23.25 -10.24
CA SER A 226 -3.79 -23.96 -8.97
C SER A 226 -2.40 -24.26 -8.40
N ASP A 227 -1.48 -24.69 -9.24
CA ASP A 227 -0.09 -24.92 -8.87
C ASP A 227 0.60 -23.60 -8.45
N LEU A 228 0.35 -22.50 -9.17
CA LEU A 228 0.89 -21.18 -8.83
C LEU A 228 0.37 -20.72 -7.47
N MET A 229 -0.94 -20.82 -7.24
CA MET A 229 -1.56 -20.47 -5.95
C MET A 229 -1.07 -21.34 -4.79
N SER A 230 -0.65 -22.58 -5.07
CA SER A 230 -0.09 -23.49 -4.06
C SER A 230 1.31 -23.10 -3.57
N LEU A 231 1.97 -22.16 -4.24
CA LEU A 231 3.27 -21.63 -3.82
C LEU A 231 3.14 -20.58 -2.71
N ASP A 232 1.93 -20.04 -2.51
CA ASP A 232 1.65 -19.06 -1.47
C ASP A 232 1.88 -19.67 -0.07
N GLY A 233 2.36 -18.84 0.84
CA GLY A 233 2.54 -19.19 2.23
C GLY A 233 3.95 -18.95 2.76
N PRO A 234 4.30 -19.54 3.93
CA PRO A 234 5.58 -19.30 4.58
C PRO A 234 6.77 -19.61 3.66
N TYR A 235 7.65 -18.63 3.53
CA TYR A 235 8.88 -18.84 2.75
C TYR A 235 9.85 -19.76 3.49
N THR A 236 10.06 -20.95 2.97
CA THR A 236 11.05 -21.91 3.50
C THR A 236 12.33 -21.91 2.67
N ASP A 237 12.19 -22.08 1.35
CA ASP A 237 13.28 -22.01 0.39
C ASP A 237 12.74 -21.90 -1.05
N SER A 238 13.63 -21.76 -2.01
CA SER A 238 13.28 -21.58 -3.42
C SER A 238 13.01 -22.90 -4.19
N ARG A 239 13.03 -24.09 -3.56
CA ARG A 239 12.89 -25.37 -4.28
C ARG A 239 11.53 -25.54 -4.94
N LYS A 240 10.45 -25.24 -4.22
CA LYS A 240 9.09 -25.30 -4.78
C LYS A 240 8.94 -24.36 -5.98
N LEU A 241 9.45 -23.13 -5.85
CA LEU A 241 9.40 -22.12 -6.91
C LEU A 241 10.22 -22.55 -8.14
N LYS A 242 11.42 -23.11 -7.93
CA LYS A 242 12.21 -23.67 -9.03
C LYS A 242 11.52 -24.87 -9.70
N SER A 243 10.90 -25.75 -8.93
CA SER A 243 10.13 -26.89 -9.46
C SER A 243 8.95 -26.42 -10.31
N PHE A 244 8.23 -25.38 -9.88
CA PHE A 244 7.16 -24.77 -10.65
C PHE A 244 7.67 -24.21 -11.98
N ILE A 245 8.75 -23.44 -11.98
CA ILE A 245 9.33 -22.87 -13.20
C ILE A 245 9.82 -23.96 -14.15
N ASN A 246 10.42 -25.03 -13.64
CA ASN A 246 10.83 -26.16 -14.47
C ASN A 246 9.64 -26.89 -15.10
N LYS A 247 8.49 -26.95 -14.41
CA LYS A 247 7.27 -27.54 -14.95
C LYS A 247 6.61 -26.64 -16.01
N TYR A 248 6.70 -25.31 -15.84
CA TYR A 248 6.08 -24.31 -16.69
C TYR A 248 7.14 -23.37 -17.28
N ASN A 249 7.87 -23.83 -18.31
CA ASN A 249 9.04 -23.16 -18.89
C ASN A 249 8.84 -21.69 -19.30
N HIS A 250 7.62 -21.26 -19.57
CA HIS A 250 7.36 -19.88 -19.94
C HIS A 250 7.53 -18.86 -18.78
N TYR A 251 7.80 -19.34 -17.56
CA TYR A 251 8.21 -18.49 -16.43
C TYR A 251 9.74 -18.40 -16.25
N SER A 252 10.52 -18.97 -17.15
CA SER A 252 11.99 -19.10 -16.99
C SER A 252 12.74 -17.77 -16.98
N ASP A 253 12.17 -16.71 -17.52
CA ASP A 253 12.72 -15.34 -17.54
C ASP A 253 12.45 -14.56 -16.25
N ILE A 254 11.58 -15.05 -15.35
CA ILE A 254 11.31 -14.38 -14.08
C ILE A 254 12.50 -14.55 -13.13
N ASN A 255 12.98 -13.43 -12.60
CA ASN A 255 14.14 -13.41 -11.72
C ASN A 255 13.82 -13.81 -10.27
N ILE A 256 13.68 -15.11 -10.03
CA ILE A 256 13.45 -15.64 -8.67
C ILE A 256 14.64 -15.46 -7.70
N LYS A 257 15.83 -15.13 -8.21
CA LYS A 257 17.02 -14.93 -7.36
C LYS A 257 16.83 -13.69 -6.48
N SER A 258 16.23 -12.64 -7.02
CA SER A 258 15.91 -11.40 -6.31
C SER A 258 14.98 -11.69 -5.12
N LEU A 259 13.81 -12.28 -5.39
CA LEU A 259 12.84 -12.65 -4.35
C LEU A 259 13.46 -13.56 -3.27
N SER A 260 14.25 -14.56 -3.69
CA SER A 260 14.93 -15.47 -2.76
C SER A 260 16.01 -14.79 -1.92
N ARG A 261 16.75 -13.82 -2.49
CA ARG A 261 17.75 -13.02 -1.77
C ARG A 261 17.10 -12.16 -0.72
N ILE A 262 16.07 -11.37 -1.12
CA ILE A 262 15.34 -10.48 -0.22
C ILE A 262 14.72 -11.26 0.93
N SER A 263 13.98 -12.35 0.63
CA SER A 263 13.38 -13.23 1.65
C SER A 263 14.38 -13.74 2.67
N ARG A 264 15.53 -14.22 2.20
CA ARG A 264 16.60 -14.76 3.06
C ARG A 264 17.22 -13.70 3.96
N ASP A 265 17.45 -12.50 3.44
CA ASP A 265 18.10 -11.43 4.20
C ASP A 265 17.16 -10.81 5.24
N ILE A 266 15.88 -10.69 4.92
CA ILE A 266 14.88 -10.19 5.87
C ILE A 266 14.56 -11.23 6.95
N LYS A 267 14.51 -12.52 6.61
CA LYS A 267 14.26 -13.61 7.58
C LYS A 267 15.31 -13.71 8.68
N LYS A 268 16.50 -13.11 8.51
CA LYS A 268 17.54 -13.04 9.55
C LYS A 268 17.19 -12.07 10.70
N ILE A 269 16.19 -11.20 10.49
CA ILE A 269 15.74 -10.23 11.49
C ILE A 269 14.82 -10.96 12.48
N ASN A 270 15.09 -10.80 13.77
CA ASN A 270 14.26 -11.40 14.80
C ASN A 270 12.82 -10.87 14.73
N ASN A 271 11.85 -11.71 15.10
CA ASN A 271 10.43 -11.41 15.14
C ASN A 271 9.77 -11.14 13.77
N ILE A 272 10.46 -11.47 12.67
CA ILE A 272 9.91 -11.35 11.32
C ILE A 272 9.63 -12.75 10.75
N GLU A 273 8.39 -12.96 10.36
CA GLU A 273 8.02 -14.07 9.49
C GLU A 273 7.90 -13.57 8.06
N VAL A 274 8.39 -14.35 7.11
CA VAL A 274 8.31 -14.03 5.68
C VAL A 274 7.39 -15.03 5.02
N SER A 275 6.37 -14.52 4.33
CA SER A 275 5.47 -15.25 3.45
C SER A 275 5.65 -14.79 2.01
N ILE A 276 5.18 -15.58 1.07
CA ILE A 276 5.14 -15.25 -0.35
C ILE A 276 3.71 -15.42 -0.85
N ASP A 277 3.22 -14.46 -1.62
CA ASP A 277 1.97 -14.53 -2.38
C ASP A 277 2.23 -14.07 -3.84
N LEU A 278 2.42 -15.05 -4.74
CA LEU A 278 2.72 -14.79 -6.15
C LEU A 278 1.46 -14.48 -6.98
N CYS A 279 0.30 -14.58 -6.37
CA CYS A 279 -0.99 -14.34 -7.01
C CYS A 279 -1.63 -13.02 -6.59
N SER A 280 -1.05 -12.29 -5.64
CA SER A 280 -1.57 -11.00 -5.19
C SER A 280 -1.39 -9.92 -6.25
N ILE A 281 -2.50 -9.40 -6.77
CA ILE A 281 -2.54 -8.30 -7.73
C ILE A 281 -3.24 -7.11 -7.08
N LYS A 282 -2.46 -6.09 -6.70
CA LYS A 282 -3.02 -4.88 -6.10
C LYS A 282 -3.56 -3.89 -7.14
N SER A 283 -2.94 -3.85 -8.32
CA SER A 283 -3.37 -3.03 -9.45
C SER A 283 -3.00 -3.70 -10.77
N VAL A 284 -3.91 -3.60 -11.75
CA VAL A 284 -3.67 -4.08 -13.11
C VAL A 284 -2.71 -3.15 -13.86
N ASP A 285 -2.63 -1.89 -13.43
CA ASP A 285 -1.95 -0.82 -14.15
C ASP A 285 -0.50 -0.59 -13.68
N TYR A 286 -0.05 -1.30 -12.62
CA TYR A 286 1.33 -1.21 -12.15
C TYR A 286 2.16 -2.34 -12.78
N GLU A 287 3.03 -1.99 -13.69
CA GLU A 287 3.97 -2.91 -14.35
C GLU A 287 5.08 -3.43 -13.43
N SER A 288 5.23 -2.88 -12.21
CA SER A 288 6.24 -3.32 -11.27
C SER A 288 5.87 -4.65 -10.63
N ALA A 289 6.76 -5.62 -10.79
CA ALA A 289 6.55 -6.99 -10.33
C ALA A 289 6.60 -7.13 -8.80
N PHE A 290 7.57 -6.48 -8.14
CA PHE A 290 7.84 -6.65 -6.72
C PHE A 290 7.04 -5.71 -5.84
N ASN A 291 6.25 -6.27 -4.94
CA ASN A 291 5.53 -5.53 -3.91
C ASN A 291 5.46 -6.31 -2.59
N TYR A 292 5.06 -5.63 -1.51
CA TYR A 292 4.99 -6.23 -0.19
C TYR A 292 3.95 -5.58 0.71
N CYS A 293 3.49 -6.37 1.69
CA CYS A 293 2.65 -5.94 2.78
C CYS A 293 3.24 -6.40 4.12
N PHE A 294 3.07 -5.57 5.14
CA PHE A 294 3.35 -5.96 6.50
C PHE A 294 2.05 -6.10 7.29
N TYR A 295 1.97 -7.15 8.08
CA TYR A 295 0.87 -7.42 9.00
C TYR A 295 1.43 -7.57 10.41
N VAL A 296 0.64 -7.17 11.39
CA VAL A 296 0.95 -7.30 12.81
C VAL A 296 -0.24 -7.88 13.56
N GLU A 297 0.00 -8.44 14.73
CA GLU A 297 -1.07 -8.92 15.61
C GLU A 297 -2.03 -7.77 15.95
N ASN A 298 -3.30 -8.10 16.16
CA ASN A 298 -4.36 -7.17 16.56
C ASN A 298 -4.76 -6.10 15.52
N LEU A 299 -4.23 -6.15 14.29
CA LEU A 299 -4.67 -5.31 13.17
C LEU A 299 -5.18 -6.18 12.02
N ARG A 300 -6.41 -5.94 11.55
CA ARG A 300 -7.09 -6.77 10.53
C ARG A 300 -6.81 -6.32 9.08
N LYS A 301 -5.84 -5.44 8.91
CA LYS A 301 -5.40 -4.90 7.62
C LYS A 301 -3.88 -4.83 7.57
N PRO A 302 -3.26 -4.66 6.39
CA PRO A 302 -1.84 -4.34 6.33
C PRO A 302 -1.54 -3.05 7.08
N ILE A 303 -0.52 -3.07 7.95
CA ILE A 303 -0.04 -1.86 8.65
C ILE A 303 0.89 -1.03 7.77
N ALA A 304 1.56 -1.67 6.82
CA ALA A 304 2.42 -1.02 5.84
C ALA A 304 2.33 -1.73 4.50
N THR A 305 2.46 -0.95 3.44
CA THR A 305 2.51 -1.46 2.05
C THR A 305 3.62 -0.76 1.28
N GLY A 306 4.21 -1.46 0.32
CA GLY A 306 5.25 -0.89 -0.51
C GLY A 306 5.61 -1.79 -1.69
N GLY A 307 6.61 -1.36 -2.46
CA GLY A 307 7.10 -2.10 -3.63
C GLY A 307 7.78 -1.21 -4.64
N ARG A 308 8.16 -1.80 -5.75
CA ARG A 308 8.70 -1.10 -6.93
C ARG A 308 7.55 -0.57 -7.77
N TYR A 309 7.77 0.57 -8.44
CA TYR A 309 6.83 1.14 -9.38
C TYR A 309 7.53 2.05 -10.38
N ASP A 310 6.86 2.28 -11.51
CA ASP A 310 7.27 3.24 -12.52
C ASP A 310 6.65 4.60 -12.19
N ALA A 311 7.51 5.53 -11.76
CA ALA A 311 7.04 6.80 -11.22
C ALA A 311 6.54 7.75 -12.32
N TYR A 312 7.26 7.80 -13.45
CA TYR A 312 6.91 8.61 -14.63
C TYR A 312 7.83 8.25 -15.80
N THR A 313 7.42 8.62 -17.02
CA THR A 313 8.23 8.45 -18.22
C THR A 313 8.72 9.82 -18.70
N TYR A 314 10.02 9.94 -18.96
CA TYR A 314 10.63 11.10 -19.61
C TYR A 314 10.71 10.86 -21.11
N ASP A 315 10.53 11.96 -21.88
CA ASP A 315 10.81 12.05 -23.32
C ASP A 315 10.77 10.68 -24.04
N ASP A 316 9.57 10.19 -24.25
CA ASP A 316 9.16 9.06 -25.06
C ASP A 316 9.74 7.67 -24.76
N ASN A 317 10.78 7.49 -23.93
CA ASN A 317 11.31 6.13 -23.70
C ASN A 317 12.09 5.88 -22.41
N VAL A 318 12.24 6.84 -21.49
CA VAL A 318 12.98 6.61 -20.24
C VAL A 318 12.05 6.59 -19.04
N THR A 319 11.76 5.41 -18.55
CA THR A 319 10.96 5.24 -17.33
C THR A 319 11.79 5.50 -16.08
N ARG A 320 11.29 6.34 -15.20
CA ARG A 320 11.88 6.59 -13.87
C ARG A 320 11.41 5.54 -12.87
N ASN A 321 12.25 4.60 -12.55
CA ASN A 321 11.94 3.55 -11.60
C ASN A 321 12.03 4.07 -10.17
N ALA A 322 11.16 3.56 -9.32
CA ALA A 322 11.11 3.89 -7.91
C ALA A 322 10.79 2.66 -7.05
N THR A 323 11.12 2.73 -5.77
CA THR A 323 10.65 1.81 -4.74
C THR A 323 10.40 2.58 -3.46
N GLY A 324 9.34 2.22 -2.74
CA GLY A 324 8.97 2.92 -1.53
C GLY A 324 8.02 2.14 -0.65
N PHE A 325 7.65 2.75 0.47
CA PHE A 325 6.61 2.25 1.34
C PHE A 325 5.81 3.38 1.98
N SER A 326 4.59 3.04 2.40
CA SER A 326 3.75 3.91 3.22
C SER A 326 3.17 3.15 4.42
N ILE A 327 2.98 3.88 5.51
CA ILE A 327 2.43 3.43 6.79
C ILE A 327 1.43 4.48 7.26
N ASP A 328 0.30 4.05 7.84
CA ASP A 328 -0.51 4.95 8.66
C ASP A 328 0.07 5.00 10.08
N LEU A 329 0.62 6.15 10.48
CA LEU A 329 1.22 6.32 11.81
C LEU A 329 0.22 6.05 12.94
N LYS A 330 -1.07 6.34 12.71
CA LYS A 330 -2.12 6.08 13.68
C LYS A 330 -2.34 4.57 13.91
N ASP A 331 -2.06 3.72 12.92
CA ASP A 331 -2.11 2.26 13.11
C ASP A 331 -1.00 1.77 14.05
N ILE A 332 0.19 2.40 14.01
CA ILE A 332 1.28 2.09 14.96
C ILE A 332 0.84 2.39 16.39
N ILE A 333 0.13 3.49 16.62
CA ILE A 333 -0.39 3.88 17.93
C ILE A 333 -1.47 2.89 18.38
N THR A 334 -2.40 2.55 17.49
CA THR A 334 -3.46 1.57 17.79
C THR A 334 -2.89 0.21 18.24
N VAL A 335 -1.78 -0.22 17.62
CA VAL A 335 -1.10 -1.48 18.00
C VAL A 335 -0.32 -1.32 19.30
N TYR A 336 0.30 -0.16 19.54
CA TYR A 336 1.07 0.13 20.76
C TYR A 336 0.19 0.12 22.01
N GLU A 337 -1.07 0.58 21.91
CA GLU A 337 -2.02 0.69 23.03
C GLU A 337 -2.69 -0.66 23.39
N LYS A 338 -2.57 -1.69 22.54
CA LYS A 338 -3.13 -3.04 22.75
C LYS A 338 -2.10 -4.02 23.32
#